data_8c3093373424994d5135a646bffc8d82
#
_entry.id   8c3093373424994d5135a646bffc8d82
#
_cell.length_a   1.000
_cell.length_b   1.000
_cell.length_c   1.000
_cell.angle_alpha   90.00
_cell.angle_beta   90.00
_cell.angle_gamma   90.00
#
_symmetry.space_group_name_H-M   'P 1'
#
loop_
_entity.id
_entity.type
_entity.pdbx_description
1 polymer ?
#
loop_
_entity_poly.entity_id
_entity_poly.type
_entity_poly.pdbx_seq_one_letter_code
_entity_poly.pdbx_strand_id
1 'polypeptide(L)'
;MNIPQIRPPAPPHQAVELRHRPVPLEVSNVTKTFLHNRLASLTRRKKAKKPPRAALDNVSFTVEAGEIYGILGANGSGKSTLIRILSTLLLPDGGTVHVFGHDVVKEPGKVRPLLNRVSADPSFFRPMSAMENLLFFGRAYGMSGAEVRRRSAEILSRLGLNDEHAREPMLHLSRGQQQKVAVARAFLSSPRLMLLDEPTTGLDPRSKREVQAFVAEVRREDQVTILLTTHDMDEAEQLCDRIGFLSGGKLVAEGTPLELRKQVAAGRPLDEVDMEAVFIELTGRSIEEDENEDQQTEGGA
;
A
#
# COMPACT_ATOMS: atom_id res chain seq x y z
N MET A 1 3.59 27.60 58.26
CA MET A 1 4.09 28.20 56.99
C MET A 1 4.65 27.04 56.15
N ASN A 2 3.90 26.65 55.11
CA ASN A 2 4.31 25.57 54.20
C ASN A 2 5.05 26.20 53.01
N ILE A 3 6.33 25.89 52.88
CA ILE A 3 7.18 26.32 51.77
C ILE A 3 6.88 25.37 50.57
N PRO A 4 6.46 25.84 49.40
CA PRO A 4 6.26 25.01 48.22
C PRO A 4 7.62 24.51 47.72
N GLN A 5 7.77 23.18 47.63
CA GLN A 5 8.93 22.53 46.99
C GLN A 5 8.90 22.78 45.47
N ILE A 6 9.87 23.56 44.99
CA ILE A 6 10.12 23.75 43.56
C ILE A 6 10.70 22.46 43.00
N ARG A 7 9.97 21.80 42.11
CA ARG A 7 10.51 20.65 41.32
C ARG A 7 11.66 21.13 40.43
N PRO A 8 12.80 20.45 40.44
CA PRO A 8 13.88 20.79 39.53
C PRO A 8 13.44 20.57 38.07
N PRO A 9 13.96 21.33 37.09
CA PRO A 9 13.66 21.14 35.67
C PRO A 9 14.14 19.75 35.21
N ALA A 10 13.36 19.14 34.36
CA ALA A 10 13.68 17.83 33.76
C ALA A 10 15.01 17.87 33.01
N PRO A 11 15.82 16.80 33.06
CA PRO A 11 17.14 16.80 32.42
C PRO A 11 17.01 16.90 30.89
N PRO A 12 17.96 17.57 30.20
CA PRO A 12 17.89 17.89 28.76
C PRO A 12 18.00 16.70 27.81
N HIS A 13 18.00 15.47 28.30
CA HIS A 13 18.16 14.26 27.49
C HIS A 13 16.90 13.81 26.71
N GLN A 14 15.70 14.33 27.02
CA GLN A 14 14.48 13.96 26.30
C GLN A 14 14.29 14.71 24.96
N ALA A 15 15.00 15.79 24.74
CA ALA A 15 14.90 16.57 23.49
C ALA A 15 15.81 16.07 22.35
N VAL A 16 16.75 15.16 22.64
CA VAL A 16 17.73 14.65 21.65
C VAL A 16 17.23 13.36 20.98
N GLU A 17 16.36 12.59 21.62
CA GLU A 17 15.84 11.35 21.06
C GLU A 17 14.78 11.52 19.95
N LEU A 18 14.18 12.70 19.82
CA LEU A 18 13.18 12.99 18.77
C LEU A 18 13.79 13.22 17.39
N ARG A 19 15.12 13.36 17.27
CA ARG A 19 15.78 13.72 16.01
C ARG A 19 16.30 12.55 15.17
N HIS A 20 16.13 11.29 15.58
CA HIS A 20 16.67 10.12 14.83
C HIS A 20 15.72 8.93 14.81
N ARG A 21 14.40 9.14 14.62
CA ARG A 21 13.55 8.03 14.21
C ARG A 21 13.85 7.74 12.74
N PRO A 22 14.28 6.54 12.37
CA PRO A 22 14.53 6.21 10.98
C PRO A 22 13.25 6.41 10.18
N VAL A 23 13.37 7.00 8.99
CA VAL A 23 12.28 7.15 8.03
C VAL A 23 11.65 5.78 7.79
N PRO A 24 10.32 5.62 7.93
CA PRO A 24 9.65 4.33 7.77
C PRO A 24 9.89 3.67 6.41
N LEU A 25 9.87 4.47 5.33
CA LEU A 25 10.13 3.99 3.98
C LEU A 25 10.89 5.04 3.18
N GLU A 26 12.02 4.63 2.61
CA GLU A 26 12.81 5.43 1.68
C GLU A 26 13.05 4.62 0.41
N VAL A 27 12.65 5.18 -0.73
CA VAL A 27 12.80 4.62 -2.08
C VAL A 27 13.66 5.55 -2.89
N SER A 28 14.78 5.06 -3.41
CA SER A 28 15.78 5.88 -4.12
C SER A 28 16.17 5.27 -5.45
N ASN A 29 15.80 5.93 -6.55
CA ASN A 29 16.13 5.62 -7.94
C ASN A 29 15.82 4.16 -8.33
N VAL A 30 14.70 3.61 -7.84
CA VAL A 30 14.33 2.21 -8.07
C VAL A 30 13.94 1.99 -9.51
N THR A 31 14.57 0.97 -10.12
CA THR A 31 14.30 0.53 -11.49
C THR A 31 13.95 -0.95 -11.52
N LYS A 32 13.01 -1.31 -12.41
CA LYS A 32 12.64 -2.71 -12.67
C LYS A 32 12.19 -2.90 -14.11
N THR A 33 12.82 -3.83 -14.82
CA THR A 33 12.47 -4.18 -16.20
C THR A 33 12.14 -5.66 -16.30
N PHE A 34 11.05 -6.02 -16.96
CA PHE A 34 10.73 -7.39 -17.27
C PHE A 34 11.11 -7.71 -18.72
N LEU A 35 11.95 -8.72 -18.89
CA LEU A 35 12.28 -9.23 -20.23
C LEU A 35 11.12 -10.12 -20.71
N HIS A 36 10.52 -9.77 -21.83
CA HIS A 36 9.57 -10.68 -22.49
C HIS A 36 10.25 -12.01 -22.83
N ASN A 37 9.60 -13.12 -22.50
CA ASN A 37 10.14 -14.48 -22.54
C ASN A 37 10.73 -14.80 -23.92
N ARG A 38 12.06 -14.92 -24.01
CA ARG A 38 12.82 -15.21 -25.24
C ARG A 38 12.49 -16.56 -25.88
N LEU A 39 11.88 -17.49 -25.14
CA LEU A 39 11.58 -18.86 -25.60
C LEU A 39 10.39 -18.93 -26.57
N ALA A 40 9.43 -18.00 -26.46
CA ALA A 40 8.28 -17.95 -27.38
C ALA A 40 8.63 -17.38 -28.77
N SER A 41 9.79 -16.73 -28.92
CA SER A 41 10.21 -16.07 -30.17
C SER A 41 11.03 -16.94 -31.12
N LEU A 42 11.37 -18.15 -30.73
CA LEU A 42 12.16 -19.08 -31.59
C LEU A 42 11.35 -19.70 -32.74
N THR A 43 10.03 -19.55 -32.70
CA THR A 43 9.11 -20.16 -33.71
C THR A 43 8.35 -19.15 -34.56
N ARG A 44 8.49 -17.83 -34.35
CA ARG A 44 7.79 -16.81 -35.14
C ARG A 44 8.77 -15.87 -35.88
N ARG A 45 8.58 -15.80 -37.19
CA ARG A 45 9.23 -14.87 -38.14
C ARG A 45 9.23 -13.46 -37.62
N LYS A 46 10.42 -12.79 -37.72
CA LYS A 46 10.77 -11.37 -37.52
C LYS A 46 9.57 -10.39 -37.49
N LYS A 47 8.91 -10.21 -36.35
CA LYS A 47 8.27 -8.93 -36.00
C LYS A 47 9.27 -8.11 -35.20
N ALA A 48 9.35 -6.80 -35.49
CA ALA A 48 10.23 -5.87 -34.82
C ALA A 48 10.12 -6.03 -33.29
N LYS A 49 11.26 -6.25 -32.62
CA LYS A 49 11.32 -6.37 -31.16
C LYS A 49 10.87 -5.04 -30.55
N LYS A 50 9.71 -5.02 -29.87
CA LYS A 50 9.41 -3.91 -28.97
C LYS A 50 10.52 -3.87 -27.90
N PRO A 51 11.06 -2.69 -27.55
CA PRO A 51 12.03 -2.55 -26.47
C PRO A 51 11.41 -3.08 -25.17
N PRO A 52 12.23 -3.66 -24.26
CA PRO A 52 11.75 -4.08 -22.94
C PRO A 52 11.16 -2.84 -22.23
N ARG A 53 9.91 -2.94 -21.76
CA ARG A 53 9.25 -1.87 -21.02
C ARG A 53 9.72 -1.94 -19.56
N ALA A 54 10.25 -0.84 -19.05
CA ALA A 54 10.54 -0.72 -17.64
C ALA A 54 9.20 -0.66 -16.87
N ALA A 55 9.02 -1.57 -15.91
CA ALA A 55 7.87 -1.53 -15.00
C ALA A 55 8.05 -0.43 -13.94
N LEU A 56 9.32 -0.12 -13.60
CA LEU A 56 9.69 1.03 -12.78
C LEU A 56 10.93 1.67 -13.40
N ASP A 57 10.94 2.99 -13.52
CA ASP A 57 12.00 3.78 -14.12
C ASP A 57 12.37 4.94 -13.20
N ASN A 58 13.42 4.74 -12.39
CA ASN A 58 14.01 5.75 -11.52
C ASN A 58 13.04 6.35 -10.49
N VAL A 59 12.23 5.49 -9.83
CA VAL A 59 11.24 5.92 -8.83
C VAL A 59 11.92 6.28 -7.52
N SER A 60 11.62 7.46 -6.99
CA SER A 60 12.14 7.94 -5.69
C SER A 60 11.05 8.67 -4.92
N PHE A 61 10.86 8.32 -3.64
CA PHE A 61 9.98 9.00 -2.68
C PHE A 61 10.30 8.54 -1.26
N THR A 62 9.74 9.25 -0.27
CA THR A 62 9.79 8.89 1.15
C THR A 62 8.40 8.85 1.75
N VAL A 63 8.20 8.02 2.79
CA VAL A 63 6.97 7.99 3.58
C VAL A 63 7.31 8.30 5.03
N GLU A 64 6.62 9.30 5.59
CA GLU A 64 6.84 9.77 6.95
C GLU A 64 6.12 8.90 7.99
N ALA A 65 6.53 9.00 9.25
CA ALA A 65 5.95 8.20 10.34
C ALA A 65 4.49 8.58 10.60
N GLY A 66 3.59 7.57 10.57
CA GLY A 66 2.15 7.76 10.74
C GLY A 66 1.44 8.41 9.55
N GLU A 67 2.12 8.53 8.41
CA GLU A 67 1.55 9.02 7.15
C GLU A 67 0.80 7.91 6.42
N ILE A 68 -0.29 8.27 5.74
CA ILE A 68 -0.86 7.48 4.64
C ILE A 68 -0.36 8.10 3.33
N TYR A 69 0.57 7.41 2.68
CA TYR A 69 1.10 7.81 1.39
C TYR A 69 0.43 7.00 0.27
N GLY A 70 -0.22 7.69 -0.67
CA GLY A 70 -0.89 7.08 -1.81
C GLY A 70 0.00 6.99 -3.05
N ILE A 71 0.06 5.83 -3.71
CA ILE A 71 0.55 5.71 -5.08
C ILE A 71 -0.65 5.52 -6.00
N LEU A 72 -0.98 6.56 -6.74
CA LEU A 72 -2.11 6.60 -7.67
C LEU A 72 -1.62 6.40 -9.11
N GLY A 73 -2.34 5.60 -9.88
CA GLY A 73 -2.00 5.37 -11.30
C GLY A 73 -2.86 4.28 -11.92
N ALA A 74 -2.89 4.23 -13.24
CA ALA A 74 -3.62 3.23 -14.02
C ALA A 74 -3.11 1.79 -13.75
N ASN A 75 -3.88 0.80 -14.19
CA ASN A 75 -3.42 -0.58 -14.20
C ASN A 75 -2.19 -0.71 -15.12
N GLY A 76 -1.18 -1.49 -14.70
CA GLY A 76 0.07 -1.61 -15.45
C GLY A 76 1.08 -0.46 -15.24
N SER A 77 0.76 0.60 -14.49
CA SER A 77 1.70 1.71 -14.21
C SER A 77 2.92 1.32 -13.38
N GLY A 78 2.92 0.12 -12.73
CA GLY A 78 4.03 -0.37 -11.93
C GLY A 78 3.74 -0.49 -10.42
N LYS A 79 2.55 -0.11 -9.93
CA LYS A 79 2.15 -0.12 -8.52
C LYS A 79 2.44 -1.45 -7.82
N SER A 80 1.90 -2.56 -8.34
CA SER A 80 2.11 -3.89 -7.73
C SER A 80 3.55 -4.38 -7.87
N THR A 81 4.31 -3.93 -8.88
CA THR A 81 5.75 -4.20 -8.99
C THR A 81 6.49 -3.52 -7.85
N LEU A 82 6.19 -2.25 -7.59
CA LEU A 82 6.73 -1.48 -6.47
C LEU A 82 6.43 -2.18 -5.13
N ILE A 83 5.17 -2.50 -4.86
CA ILE A 83 4.75 -3.22 -3.64
C ILE A 83 5.52 -4.54 -3.45
N ARG A 84 5.75 -5.31 -4.52
CA ARG A 84 6.52 -6.56 -4.43
C ARG A 84 7.98 -6.31 -4.06
N ILE A 85 8.60 -5.25 -4.55
CA ILE A 85 9.98 -4.88 -4.18
C ILE A 85 10.02 -4.46 -2.72
N LEU A 86 9.13 -3.56 -2.27
CA LEU A 86 9.05 -3.08 -0.90
C LEU A 86 8.82 -4.23 0.10
N SER A 87 8.00 -5.22 -0.28
CA SER A 87 7.71 -6.41 0.53
C SER A 87 8.76 -7.53 0.42
N THR A 88 9.94 -7.27 -0.16
CA THR A 88 11.03 -8.25 -0.33
C THR A 88 10.68 -9.47 -1.20
N LEU A 89 9.67 -9.38 -2.04
CA LEU A 89 9.22 -10.48 -2.92
C LEU A 89 9.81 -10.40 -4.32
N LEU A 90 10.37 -9.25 -4.68
CA LEU A 90 10.98 -8.99 -5.98
C LEU A 90 12.23 -8.15 -5.79
N LEU A 91 13.31 -8.48 -6.49
CA LEU A 91 14.53 -7.70 -6.47
C LEU A 91 14.44 -6.56 -7.50
N PRO A 92 14.81 -5.32 -7.13
CA PRO A 92 15.00 -4.25 -8.11
C PRO A 92 16.19 -4.55 -9.02
N ASP A 93 16.22 -3.94 -10.20
CA ASP A 93 17.38 -4.01 -11.10
C ASP A 93 18.40 -2.89 -10.80
N GLY A 94 17.95 -1.80 -10.17
CA GLY A 94 18.76 -0.68 -9.70
C GLY A 94 18.06 0.12 -8.62
N GLY A 95 18.81 1.03 -7.99
CA GLY A 95 18.34 1.82 -6.86
C GLY A 95 18.36 1.07 -5.53
N THR A 96 17.84 1.70 -4.49
CA THR A 96 17.78 1.16 -3.12
C THR A 96 16.45 1.42 -2.47
N VAL A 97 16.06 0.52 -1.55
CA VAL A 97 14.87 0.68 -0.70
C VAL A 97 15.25 0.39 0.73
N HIS A 98 14.91 1.29 1.65
CA HIS A 98 15.10 1.10 3.08
C HIS A 98 13.76 1.17 3.82
N VAL A 99 13.56 0.21 4.71
CA VAL A 99 12.40 0.16 5.61
C VAL A 99 12.94 0.32 7.04
N PHE A 100 12.60 1.43 7.71
CA PHE A 100 13.17 1.81 9.00
C PHE A 100 14.70 1.72 9.04
N GLY A 101 15.36 2.14 7.95
CA GLY A 101 16.83 2.11 7.79
C GLY A 101 17.41 0.76 7.37
N HIS A 102 16.61 -0.30 7.21
CA HIS A 102 17.07 -1.62 6.75
C HIS A 102 16.86 -1.78 5.24
N ASP A 103 17.92 -2.14 4.51
CA ASP A 103 17.88 -2.38 3.06
C ASP A 103 17.07 -3.65 2.76
N VAL A 104 16.03 -3.54 1.92
CA VAL A 104 15.11 -4.66 1.60
C VAL A 104 15.80 -5.82 0.87
N VAL A 105 16.92 -5.58 0.20
CA VAL A 105 17.69 -6.59 -0.53
C VAL A 105 18.74 -7.24 0.36
N LYS A 106 19.48 -6.44 1.14
CA LYS A 106 20.60 -6.92 1.96
C LYS A 106 20.15 -7.49 3.31
N GLU A 107 19.05 -6.93 3.88
CA GLU A 107 18.58 -7.25 5.22
C GLU A 107 17.11 -7.69 5.26
N PRO A 108 16.60 -8.55 4.33
CA PRO A 108 15.19 -8.90 4.23
C PRO A 108 14.64 -9.54 5.52
N GLY A 109 15.48 -10.22 6.29
CA GLY A 109 15.12 -10.82 7.58
C GLY A 109 14.80 -9.79 8.66
N LYS A 110 15.38 -8.57 8.60
CA LYS A 110 15.06 -7.46 9.50
C LYS A 110 13.85 -6.66 9.02
N VAL A 111 13.64 -6.60 7.71
CA VAL A 111 12.52 -5.85 7.09
C VAL A 111 11.19 -6.56 7.29
N ARG A 112 11.11 -7.87 7.02
CA ARG A 112 9.85 -8.64 7.05
C ARG A 112 9.05 -8.56 8.36
N PRO A 113 9.67 -8.55 9.55
CA PRO A 113 8.92 -8.38 10.80
C PRO A 113 8.32 -6.98 10.99
N LEU A 114 8.80 -5.97 10.27
CA LEU A 114 8.38 -4.58 10.42
C LEU A 114 7.17 -4.22 9.56
N LEU A 115 6.89 -5.02 8.52
CA LEU A 115 5.84 -4.73 7.56
C LEU A 115 4.88 -5.90 7.35
N ASN A 116 3.67 -5.58 6.93
CA ASN A 116 2.73 -6.52 6.33
C ASN A 116 2.14 -5.95 5.04
N ARG A 117 1.49 -6.84 4.27
CA ARG A 117 0.88 -6.50 2.99
C ARG A 117 -0.53 -7.07 2.86
N VAL A 118 -1.44 -6.26 2.34
CA VAL A 118 -2.71 -6.70 1.75
C VAL A 118 -2.55 -6.71 0.24
N SER A 119 -2.97 -7.77 -0.42
CA SER A 119 -2.96 -7.93 -1.88
C SER A 119 -4.36 -7.68 -2.43
N ALA A 120 -4.48 -7.18 -3.66
CA ALA A 120 -5.75 -7.04 -4.37
C ALA A 120 -6.48 -8.39 -4.54
N ASP A 121 -5.72 -9.48 -4.67
CA ASP A 121 -6.25 -10.86 -4.72
C ASP A 121 -5.62 -11.72 -3.61
N PRO A 122 -6.24 -11.75 -2.42
CA PRO A 122 -5.69 -12.45 -1.29
C PRO A 122 -5.90 -13.95 -1.37
N SER A 123 -4.84 -14.71 -1.08
CA SER A 123 -4.91 -16.18 -0.99
C SER A 123 -5.30 -16.66 0.41
N PHE A 124 -6.20 -17.64 0.46
CA PHE A 124 -6.68 -18.30 1.66
C PHE A 124 -6.77 -19.81 1.49
N PHE A 125 -6.77 -20.52 2.60
CA PHE A 125 -7.22 -21.91 2.65
C PHE A 125 -8.76 -21.91 2.57
N ARG A 126 -9.30 -22.00 1.35
CA ARG A 126 -10.73 -21.77 1.08
C ARG A 126 -11.69 -22.69 1.84
N PRO A 127 -11.38 -23.98 2.12
CA PRO A 127 -12.24 -24.84 2.94
C PRO A 127 -12.25 -24.49 4.44
N MET A 128 -11.22 -23.75 4.92
CA MET A 128 -11.13 -23.31 6.31
C MET A 128 -11.94 -22.05 6.53
N SER A 129 -12.46 -21.90 7.74
CA SER A 129 -13.15 -20.66 8.14
C SER A 129 -12.21 -19.46 8.19
N ALA A 130 -12.79 -18.26 8.22
CA ALA A 130 -12.01 -17.03 8.40
C ALA A 130 -11.15 -17.09 9.67
N MET A 131 -11.72 -17.52 10.80
CA MET A 131 -11.00 -17.65 12.07
C MET A 131 -9.87 -18.68 12.01
N GLU A 132 -10.07 -19.83 11.36
CA GLU A 132 -9.01 -20.84 11.19
C GLU A 132 -7.85 -20.31 10.33
N ASN A 133 -8.15 -19.60 9.24
CA ASN A 133 -7.13 -18.92 8.45
C ASN A 133 -6.36 -17.90 9.31
N LEU A 134 -7.04 -17.06 10.08
CA LEU A 134 -6.39 -16.07 10.96
C LEU A 134 -5.54 -16.76 12.05
N LEU A 135 -6.02 -17.87 12.63
CA LEU A 135 -5.25 -18.67 13.57
C LEU A 135 -3.98 -19.27 12.96
N PHE A 136 -4.07 -19.78 11.73
CA PHE A 136 -2.91 -20.30 11.00
C PHE A 136 -1.83 -19.23 10.80
N PHE A 137 -2.22 -18.07 10.24
CA PHE A 137 -1.28 -16.98 9.99
C PHE A 137 -0.78 -16.32 11.27
N GLY A 138 -1.63 -16.12 12.27
CA GLY A 138 -1.21 -15.57 13.56
C GLY A 138 -0.15 -16.44 14.27
N ARG A 139 -0.29 -17.77 14.18
CA ARG A 139 0.75 -18.69 14.68
C ARG A 139 2.06 -18.58 13.90
N ALA A 140 1.99 -18.37 12.58
CA ALA A 140 3.18 -18.11 11.76
C ALA A 140 3.89 -16.82 12.16
N TYR A 141 3.14 -15.84 12.70
CA TYR A 141 3.69 -14.62 13.31
C TYR A 141 4.16 -14.80 14.77
N GLY A 142 4.11 -16.02 15.32
CA GLY A 142 4.54 -16.31 16.69
C GLY A 142 3.52 -15.97 17.77
N MET A 143 2.27 -15.66 17.42
CA MET A 143 1.21 -15.31 18.36
C MET A 143 0.58 -16.54 19.01
N SER A 144 0.14 -16.42 20.27
CA SER A 144 -0.66 -17.47 20.93
C SER A 144 -2.06 -17.56 20.32
N GLY A 145 -2.65 -18.76 20.31
CA GLY A 145 -4.00 -18.95 19.76
C GLY A 145 -5.08 -18.11 20.48
N ALA A 146 -4.92 -17.87 21.79
CA ALA A 146 -5.82 -17.02 22.56
C ALA A 146 -5.73 -15.54 22.11
N GLU A 147 -4.52 -15.04 21.92
CA GLU A 147 -4.27 -13.69 21.43
C GLU A 147 -4.80 -13.49 20.02
N VAL A 148 -4.55 -14.44 19.10
CA VAL A 148 -5.09 -14.38 17.75
C VAL A 148 -6.61 -14.30 17.77
N ARG A 149 -7.31 -15.15 18.56
CA ARG A 149 -8.78 -15.10 18.62
C ARG A 149 -9.28 -13.74 19.13
N ARG A 150 -8.69 -13.22 20.20
CA ARG A 150 -9.06 -11.93 20.77
C ARG A 150 -8.89 -10.80 19.73
N ARG A 151 -7.72 -10.67 19.13
CA ARG A 151 -7.41 -9.62 18.15
C ARG A 151 -8.22 -9.79 16.87
N SER A 152 -8.39 -11.02 16.40
CA SER A 152 -9.21 -11.28 15.21
C SER A 152 -10.66 -10.87 15.42
N ALA A 153 -11.27 -11.20 16.55
CA ALA A 153 -12.65 -10.79 16.85
C ALA A 153 -12.78 -9.26 16.89
N GLU A 154 -11.83 -8.56 17.52
CA GLU A 154 -11.80 -7.10 17.57
C GLU A 154 -11.69 -6.50 16.15
N ILE A 155 -10.71 -6.92 15.36
CA ILE A 155 -10.48 -6.37 14.01
C ILE A 155 -11.65 -6.71 13.07
N LEU A 156 -12.15 -7.94 13.08
CA LEU A 156 -13.28 -8.35 12.24
C LEU A 156 -14.54 -7.56 12.57
N SER A 157 -14.82 -7.32 13.86
CA SER A 157 -15.94 -6.48 14.30
C SER A 157 -15.83 -5.04 13.76
N ARG A 158 -14.65 -4.42 13.83
CA ARG A 158 -14.38 -3.07 13.26
C ARG A 158 -14.56 -3.04 11.73
N LEU A 159 -14.30 -4.17 11.06
CA LEU A 159 -14.54 -4.33 9.61
C LEU A 159 -15.99 -4.74 9.27
N GLY A 160 -16.89 -4.76 10.25
CA GLY A 160 -18.31 -5.11 10.05
C GLY A 160 -18.56 -6.61 9.81
N LEU A 161 -17.64 -7.49 10.21
CA LEU A 161 -17.79 -8.94 10.18
C LEU A 161 -18.11 -9.45 11.60
N ASN A 162 -19.21 -10.18 11.73
CA ASN A 162 -19.64 -10.77 12.99
C ASN A 162 -19.05 -12.18 13.22
N ASP A 163 -19.36 -12.78 14.37
CA ASP A 163 -18.91 -14.12 14.74
C ASP A 163 -19.39 -15.23 13.78
N GLU A 164 -20.52 -15.05 13.13
CA GLU A 164 -21.04 -15.99 12.14
C GLU A 164 -20.12 -16.03 10.92
N HIS A 165 -19.83 -14.86 10.33
CA HIS A 165 -18.87 -14.73 9.24
C HIS A 165 -17.48 -15.27 9.61
N ALA A 166 -17.04 -15.09 10.87
CA ALA A 166 -15.75 -15.57 11.32
C ALA A 166 -15.65 -17.11 11.33
N ARG A 167 -16.80 -17.81 11.46
CA ARG A 167 -16.88 -19.29 11.50
C ARG A 167 -17.17 -19.91 10.14
N GLU A 168 -17.65 -19.11 9.17
CA GLU A 168 -17.93 -19.62 7.83
C GLU A 168 -16.64 -19.94 7.05
N PRO A 169 -16.64 -21.02 6.25
CA PRO A 169 -15.58 -21.29 5.30
C PRO A 169 -15.36 -20.12 4.35
N MET A 170 -14.10 -19.80 4.03
CA MET A 170 -13.75 -18.68 3.14
C MET A 170 -14.43 -18.77 1.77
N LEU A 171 -14.73 -19.97 1.29
CA LEU A 171 -15.40 -20.20 -0.02
C LEU A 171 -16.86 -19.69 -0.04
N HIS A 172 -17.51 -19.52 1.12
CA HIS A 172 -18.89 -19.04 1.23
C HIS A 172 -18.96 -17.53 1.45
N LEU A 173 -17.85 -16.90 1.80
CA LEU A 173 -17.77 -15.46 1.99
C LEU A 173 -17.77 -14.73 0.64
N SER A 174 -18.46 -13.59 0.57
CA SER A 174 -18.39 -12.69 -0.58
C SER A 174 -16.95 -12.16 -0.78
N ARG A 175 -16.65 -11.64 -1.98
CA ARG A 175 -15.34 -11.03 -2.27
C ARG A 175 -15.01 -9.91 -1.27
N GLY A 176 -15.99 -9.05 -0.94
CA GLY A 176 -15.81 -7.99 0.06
C GLY A 176 -15.49 -8.53 1.45
N GLN A 177 -16.18 -9.59 1.89
CA GLN A 177 -15.90 -10.24 3.17
C GLN A 177 -14.53 -10.92 3.18
N GLN A 178 -14.12 -11.59 2.09
CA GLN A 178 -12.78 -12.17 1.96
C GLN A 178 -11.71 -11.09 2.04
N GLN A 179 -11.89 -9.95 1.38
CA GLN A 179 -10.96 -8.84 1.45
C GLN A 179 -10.83 -8.27 2.87
N LYS A 180 -11.94 -8.13 3.60
CA LYS A 180 -11.92 -7.73 5.02
C LYS A 180 -11.13 -8.71 5.89
N VAL A 181 -11.27 -10.01 5.66
CA VAL A 181 -10.45 -11.03 6.33
C VAL A 181 -8.97 -10.89 5.96
N ALA A 182 -8.64 -10.51 4.71
CA ALA A 182 -7.26 -10.24 4.30
C ALA A 182 -6.67 -9.03 5.01
N VAL A 183 -7.46 -7.96 5.13
CA VAL A 183 -7.10 -6.78 5.92
C VAL A 183 -6.89 -7.17 7.38
N ALA A 184 -7.84 -7.89 8.00
CA ALA A 184 -7.71 -8.37 9.38
C ALA A 184 -6.43 -9.18 9.58
N ARG A 185 -6.11 -10.11 8.67
CA ARG A 185 -4.88 -10.90 8.70
C ARG A 185 -3.62 -10.03 8.73
N ALA A 186 -3.58 -9.00 7.88
CA ALA A 186 -2.41 -8.14 7.76
C ALA A 186 -2.19 -7.29 9.02
N PHE A 187 -3.25 -6.90 9.73
CA PHE A 187 -3.16 -6.12 10.96
C PHE A 187 -2.98 -6.95 12.24
N LEU A 188 -3.05 -8.29 12.17
CA LEU A 188 -2.90 -9.16 13.34
C LEU A 188 -1.61 -8.94 14.13
N SER A 189 -0.48 -8.78 13.44
CA SER A 189 0.84 -8.66 14.07
C SER A 189 1.21 -7.23 14.47
N SER A 190 0.32 -6.25 14.33
CA SER A 190 0.60 -4.82 14.55
C SER A 190 1.85 -4.34 13.80
N PRO A 191 1.88 -4.40 12.48
CA PRO A 191 3.04 -3.98 11.70
C PRO A 191 3.27 -2.47 11.87
N ARG A 192 4.53 -2.05 11.76
CA ARG A 192 4.91 -0.63 11.80
C ARG A 192 4.71 0.06 10.43
N LEU A 193 4.80 -0.72 9.34
CA LEU A 193 4.51 -0.29 7.97
C LEU A 193 3.50 -1.24 7.35
N MET A 194 2.40 -0.70 6.83
CA MET A 194 1.39 -1.44 6.10
C MET A 194 1.46 -1.12 4.61
N LEU A 195 1.52 -2.14 3.77
CA LEU A 195 1.45 -2.02 2.32
C LEU A 195 0.07 -2.50 1.86
N LEU A 196 -0.77 -1.60 1.37
CA LEU A 196 -2.12 -1.89 0.88
C LEU A 196 -2.12 -1.81 -0.66
N ASP A 197 -2.17 -2.99 -1.31
CA ASP A 197 -2.16 -3.09 -2.78
C ASP A 197 -3.60 -3.20 -3.28
N GLU A 198 -4.18 -2.08 -3.69
CA GLU A 198 -5.56 -1.95 -4.17
C GLU A 198 -6.60 -2.59 -3.23
N PRO A 199 -6.65 -2.20 -1.93
CA PRO A 199 -7.39 -2.93 -0.91
C PRO A 199 -8.90 -2.92 -1.09
N THR A 200 -9.44 -2.00 -1.89
CA THR A 200 -10.89 -1.79 -2.09
C THR A 200 -11.37 -2.11 -3.50
N THR A 201 -10.46 -2.49 -4.40
CA THR A 201 -10.78 -2.77 -5.81
C THR A 201 -11.77 -3.94 -5.95
N GLY A 202 -12.85 -3.67 -6.68
CA GLY A 202 -13.92 -4.65 -6.94
C GLY A 202 -14.79 -4.99 -5.73
N LEU A 203 -14.77 -4.16 -4.69
CA LEU A 203 -15.69 -4.25 -3.56
C LEU A 203 -16.98 -3.47 -3.85
N ASP A 204 -18.08 -3.94 -3.23
CA ASP A 204 -19.29 -3.16 -3.18
C ASP A 204 -19.11 -1.86 -2.36
N PRO A 205 -19.93 -0.81 -2.58
CA PRO A 205 -19.75 0.50 -1.94
C PRO A 205 -19.75 0.47 -0.41
N ARG A 206 -20.45 -0.49 0.20
CA ARG A 206 -20.48 -0.65 1.65
C ARG A 206 -19.18 -1.23 2.17
N SER A 207 -18.73 -2.34 1.59
CA SER A 207 -17.46 -2.99 1.96
C SER A 207 -16.27 -2.05 1.74
N LYS A 208 -16.26 -1.26 0.64
CA LYS A 208 -15.26 -0.22 0.38
C LYS A 208 -15.18 0.77 1.54
N ARG A 209 -16.31 1.39 1.92
CA ARG A 209 -16.35 2.35 3.03
C ARG A 209 -15.92 1.76 4.37
N GLU A 210 -16.29 0.51 4.67
CA GLU A 210 -15.92 -0.15 5.92
C GLU A 210 -14.40 -0.41 5.98
N VAL A 211 -13.77 -0.80 4.88
CA VAL A 211 -12.30 -0.95 4.80
C VAL A 211 -11.60 0.41 4.92
N GLN A 212 -12.07 1.43 4.21
CA GLN A 212 -11.51 2.79 4.27
C GLN A 212 -11.61 3.38 5.68
N ALA A 213 -12.77 3.25 6.33
CA ALA A 213 -12.97 3.71 7.71
C ALA A 213 -12.01 3.01 8.67
N PHE A 214 -11.83 1.68 8.54
CA PHE A 214 -10.89 0.91 9.35
C PHE A 214 -9.43 1.38 9.15
N VAL A 215 -9.01 1.61 7.90
CA VAL A 215 -7.65 2.10 7.59
C VAL A 215 -7.40 3.47 8.22
N ALA A 216 -8.35 4.40 8.09
CA ALA A 216 -8.26 5.73 8.70
C ALA A 216 -8.24 5.67 10.24
N GLU A 217 -9.02 4.77 10.84
CA GLU A 217 -9.07 4.58 12.29
C GLU A 217 -7.74 4.03 12.83
N VAL A 218 -7.19 2.97 12.24
CA VAL A 218 -5.91 2.37 12.65
C VAL A 218 -4.75 3.36 12.51
N ARG A 219 -4.72 4.14 11.42
CA ARG A 219 -3.73 5.21 11.26
C ARG A 219 -3.79 6.20 12.41
N ARG A 220 -4.98 6.65 12.79
CA ARG A 220 -5.18 7.64 13.85
C ARG A 220 -4.85 7.10 15.24
N GLU A 221 -5.27 5.86 15.54
CA GLU A 221 -5.15 5.28 16.89
C GLU A 221 -3.79 4.64 17.14
N ASP A 222 -3.31 3.85 16.17
CA ASP A 222 -2.09 3.05 16.32
C ASP A 222 -0.85 3.70 15.69
N GLN A 223 -1.00 4.86 15.03
CA GLN A 223 0.08 5.60 14.35
C GLN A 223 0.85 4.72 13.34
N VAL A 224 0.16 3.76 12.71
CA VAL A 224 0.73 2.90 11.68
C VAL A 224 1.04 3.73 10.44
N THR A 225 2.24 3.56 9.89
CA THR A 225 2.60 4.12 8.58
C THR A 225 2.00 3.26 7.47
N ILE A 226 1.38 3.87 6.47
CA ILE A 226 0.65 3.14 5.42
C ILE A 226 1.11 3.62 4.05
N LEU A 227 1.50 2.69 3.18
CA LEU A 227 1.59 2.91 1.75
C LEU A 227 0.37 2.25 1.08
N LEU A 228 -0.45 3.06 0.43
CA LEU A 228 -1.67 2.64 -0.27
C LEU A 228 -1.44 2.75 -1.78
N THR A 229 -1.68 1.69 -2.55
CA THR A 229 -1.79 1.80 -4.01
C THR A 229 -3.25 1.73 -4.43
N THR A 230 -3.65 2.58 -5.35
CA THR A 230 -5.01 2.61 -5.88
C THR A 230 -5.03 3.22 -7.29
N HIS A 231 -6.08 2.96 -8.04
CA HIS A 231 -6.46 3.69 -9.25
C HIS A 231 -7.71 4.57 -9.01
N ASP A 232 -8.27 4.52 -7.80
CA ASP A 232 -9.47 5.26 -7.40
C ASP A 232 -9.07 6.62 -6.81
N MET A 233 -9.43 7.68 -7.53
CA MET A 233 -9.10 9.07 -7.19
C MET A 233 -9.72 9.51 -5.87
N ASP A 234 -11.00 9.16 -5.66
CA ASP A 234 -11.74 9.50 -4.44
C ASP A 234 -11.12 8.83 -3.22
N GLU A 235 -10.69 7.56 -3.36
CA GLU A 235 -10.02 6.85 -2.28
C GLU A 235 -8.70 7.52 -1.90
N ALA A 236 -7.89 7.87 -2.90
CA ALA A 236 -6.61 8.53 -2.67
C ALA A 236 -6.80 9.90 -1.99
N GLU A 237 -7.76 10.69 -2.46
CA GLU A 237 -8.05 12.01 -1.90
C GLU A 237 -8.58 11.96 -0.46
N GLN A 238 -9.44 10.98 -0.15
CA GLN A 238 -10.05 10.84 1.17
C GLN A 238 -9.12 10.28 2.24
N LEU A 239 -8.19 9.41 1.86
CA LEU A 239 -7.37 8.67 2.81
C LEU A 239 -5.93 9.17 2.92
N CYS A 240 -5.35 9.68 1.82
CA CYS A 240 -3.92 9.93 1.78
C CYS A 240 -3.55 11.34 2.24
N ASP A 241 -2.53 11.43 3.07
CA ASP A 241 -1.92 12.70 3.46
C ASP A 241 -1.12 13.30 2.28
N ARG A 242 -0.42 12.43 1.52
CA ARG A 242 0.30 12.77 0.27
C ARG A 242 0.04 11.70 -0.78
N ILE A 243 0.09 12.11 -2.03
CA ILE A 243 -0.15 11.27 -3.20
C ILE A 243 1.02 11.41 -4.17
N GLY A 244 1.54 10.28 -4.65
CA GLY A 244 2.44 10.21 -5.78
C GLY A 244 1.74 9.62 -6.99
N PHE A 245 1.77 10.30 -8.14
CA PHE A 245 1.24 9.79 -9.39
C PHE A 245 2.27 8.94 -10.11
N LEU A 246 1.95 7.66 -10.32
CA LEU A 246 2.80 6.70 -11.03
C LEU A 246 2.21 6.45 -12.44
N SER A 247 2.91 6.89 -13.48
CA SER A 247 2.54 6.68 -14.89
C SER A 247 3.75 6.18 -15.68
N GLY A 248 3.55 5.13 -16.48
CA GLY A 248 4.61 4.53 -17.30
C GLY A 248 5.86 4.09 -16.52
N GLY A 249 5.69 3.68 -15.25
CA GLY A 249 6.79 3.30 -14.36
C GLY A 249 7.53 4.46 -13.70
N LYS A 250 7.10 5.70 -13.88
CA LYS A 250 7.72 6.92 -13.32
C LYS A 250 6.79 7.61 -12.34
N LEU A 251 7.36 8.16 -11.27
CA LEU A 251 6.67 9.11 -10.41
C LEU A 251 6.68 10.47 -11.10
N VAL A 252 5.51 10.91 -11.60
CA VAL A 252 5.39 12.12 -12.42
C VAL A 252 5.06 13.36 -11.59
N ALA A 253 4.40 13.19 -10.46
CA ALA A 253 4.10 14.26 -9.51
C ALA A 253 3.93 13.69 -8.11
N GLU A 254 4.13 14.53 -7.10
CA GLU A 254 3.99 14.19 -5.68
C GLU A 254 3.59 15.42 -4.87
N GLY A 255 2.68 15.26 -3.92
CA GLY A 255 2.25 16.32 -3.02
C GLY A 255 1.01 15.95 -2.22
N THR A 256 0.57 16.84 -1.34
CA THR A 256 -0.75 16.75 -0.71
C THR A 256 -1.85 16.94 -1.77
N PRO A 257 -3.07 16.42 -1.59
CA PRO A 257 -4.18 16.66 -2.52
C PRO A 257 -4.37 18.15 -2.85
N LEU A 258 -4.23 19.02 -1.84
CA LEU A 258 -4.34 20.47 -2.03
C LEU A 258 -3.21 21.07 -2.88
N GLU A 259 -1.96 20.63 -2.66
CA GLU A 259 -0.81 21.08 -3.46
C GLU A 259 -0.93 20.65 -4.91
N LEU A 260 -1.33 19.40 -5.15
CA LEU A 260 -1.53 18.86 -6.49
C LEU A 260 -2.62 19.62 -7.25
N ARG A 261 -3.76 19.92 -6.61
CA ARG A 261 -4.82 20.77 -7.22
C ARG A 261 -4.31 22.17 -7.54
N LYS A 262 -3.53 22.81 -6.66
CA LYS A 262 -2.94 24.13 -6.90
C LYS A 262 -2.01 24.15 -8.09
N GLN A 263 -1.24 23.09 -8.34
CA GLN A 263 -0.33 23.01 -9.50
C GLN A 263 -1.08 23.10 -10.83
N VAL A 264 -2.32 22.61 -10.89
CA VAL A 264 -3.10 22.47 -12.12
C VAL A 264 -4.21 23.52 -12.24
N ALA A 265 -4.55 24.20 -11.16
CA ALA A 265 -5.71 25.11 -11.12
C ALA A 265 -5.63 26.24 -12.16
N ALA A 266 -4.43 26.76 -12.49
CA ALA A 266 -4.22 27.81 -13.48
C ALA A 266 -5.22 29.00 -13.37
N GLY A 267 -5.61 29.35 -12.11
CA GLY A 267 -6.59 30.40 -11.82
C GLY A 267 -8.05 29.94 -11.72
N ARG A 268 -8.35 28.66 -11.93
CA ARG A 268 -9.68 28.05 -11.65
C ARG A 268 -9.90 27.94 -10.14
N PRO A 269 -11.15 28.01 -9.64
CA PRO A 269 -11.48 27.66 -8.26
C PRO A 269 -11.02 26.23 -7.93
N LEU A 270 -10.44 26.02 -6.74
CA LEU A 270 -9.87 24.72 -6.36
C LEU A 270 -10.95 23.62 -6.16
N ASP A 271 -12.17 24.00 -5.86
CA ASP A 271 -13.34 23.13 -5.75
C ASP A 271 -13.86 22.60 -7.10
N GLU A 272 -13.47 23.25 -8.20
CA GLU A 272 -13.74 22.80 -9.58
C GLU A 272 -12.63 21.91 -10.15
N VAL A 273 -11.52 21.71 -9.43
CA VAL A 273 -10.38 20.88 -9.86
C VAL A 273 -10.37 19.61 -9.03
N ASP A 274 -10.92 18.52 -9.58
CA ASP A 274 -10.86 17.18 -8.97
C ASP A 274 -9.51 16.49 -9.23
N MET A 275 -9.27 15.36 -8.58
CA MET A 275 -8.01 14.62 -8.72
C MET A 275 -7.87 13.94 -10.09
N GLU A 276 -8.98 13.72 -10.81
CA GLU A 276 -8.97 13.21 -12.18
C GLU A 276 -8.41 14.24 -13.15
N ALA A 277 -8.88 15.49 -13.05
CA ALA A 277 -8.34 16.61 -13.82
C ALA A 277 -6.83 16.81 -13.53
N VAL A 278 -6.43 16.69 -12.27
CA VAL A 278 -5.01 16.75 -11.87
C VAL A 278 -4.21 15.64 -12.55
N PHE A 279 -4.70 14.40 -12.52
CA PHE A 279 -4.01 13.27 -13.13
C PHE A 279 -3.85 13.45 -14.63
N ILE A 280 -4.93 13.84 -15.35
CA ILE A 280 -4.92 14.07 -16.81
C ILE A 280 -3.92 15.17 -17.18
N GLU A 281 -3.94 16.30 -16.47
CA GLU A 281 -3.05 17.43 -16.77
C GLU A 281 -1.58 17.08 -16.56
N LEU A 282 -1.26 16.32 -15.50
CA LEU A 282 0.12 15.97 -15.16
C LEU A 282 0.67 14.78 -15.95
N THR A 283 -0.19 13.86 -16.40
CA THR A 283 0.22 12.66 -17.15
C THR A 283 -0.04 12.79 -18.67
N GLY A 284 -0.88 13.72 -19.07
CA GLY A 284 -1.34 13.90 -20.44
C GLY A 284 -2.34 12.85 -20.92
N ARG A 285 -2.88 12.01 -20.02
CA ARG A 285 -3.80 10.89 -20.34
C ARG A 285 -4.77 10.64 -19.19
N SER A 286 -5.97 10.10 -19.52
CA SER A 286 -6.87 9.58 -18.50
C SER A 286 -6.41 8.20 -18.01
N ILE A 287 -6.89 7.77 -16.81
CA ILE A 287 -6.62 6.41 -16.30
C ILE A 287 -7.16 5.36 -17.28
N GLU A 288 -8.33 5.58 -17.86
CA GLU A 288 -8.96 4.67 -18.82
C GLU A 288 -8.15 4.52 -20.12
N GLU A 289 -7.51 5.58 -20.60
CA GLU A 289 -6.63 5.54 -21.77
C GLU A 289 -5.34 4.76 -21.50
N ASP A 290 -4.72 4.95 -20.33
CA ASP A 290 -3.55 4.20 -19.89
C ASP A 290 -3.87 2.68 -19.73
N GLU A 291 -5.06 2.32 -19.22
CA GLU A 291 -5.52 0.92 -19.09
C GLU A 291 -5.74 0.26 -20.46
N ASN A 292 -6.26 0.96 -21.42
CA ASN A 292 -6.51 0.45 -22.77
C ASN A 292 -5.21 0.18 -23.56
N GLU A 293 -4.18 1.00 -23.41
CA GLU A 293 -2.86 0.74 -24.01
C GLU A 293 -2.19 -0.52 -23.43
N ASP A 294 -2.34 -0.75 -22.14
CA ASP A 294 -1.76 -1.93 -21.48
C ASP A 294 -2.47 -3.23 -21.87
N GLN A 295 -3.81 -3.23 -22.00
CA GLN A 295 -4.58 -4.38 -22.47
C GLN A 295 -4.29 -4.73 -23.94
N GLN A 296 -4.08 -3.74 -24.81
CA GLN A 296 -3.67 -3.99 -26.20
C GLN A 296 -2.24 -4.53 -26.31
N THR A 297 -1.40 -4.25 -25.33
CA THR A 297 -0.03 -4.80 -25.26
C THR A 297 0.02 -6.22 -24.71
N GLU A 298 -0.90 -6.62 -23.83
CA GLU A 298 -1.01 -7.98 -23.27
C GLU A 298 -1.84 -8.93 -24.17
N GLY A 299 -2.89 -8.44 -24.82
CA GLY A 299 -3.76 -9.24 -25.70
C GLY A 299 -3.19 -9.58 -27.08
N GLY A 300 -1.99 -9.09 -27.41
CA GLY A 300 -1.27 -9.37 -28.65
C GLY A 300 -0.19 -10.45 -28.56
N ALA A 301 -0.20 -11.27 -27.49
CA ALA A 301 0.77 -12.35 -27.25
C ALA A 301 0.27 -13.73 -27.70
#